data_643ea6410d180d279b4fbe508f04c5d3
#
_entry.id   643ea6410d180d279b4fbe508f04c5d3
#
_cell.length_a   1.000
_cell.length_b   1.000
_cell.length_c   1.000
_cell.angle_alpha   90.00
_cell.angle_beta   90.00
_cell.angle_gamma   90.00
#
_symmetry.space_group_name_H-M   'P 1'
#
loop_
_entity.id
_entity.type
_entity.pdbx_description
1 polymer ?
#
loop_
_entity_poly.entity_id
_entity_poly.type
_entity_poly.pdbx_seq_one_letter_code
_entity_poly.pdbx_strand_id
1 'polypeptide(L)'
;MKFSIPFAWLLSGLLLVSAVPQAAAQKQKNKARTAASGLPWFTVRNKILVVQTGNQATPLDKNVTLPNGIRVEAQTQSIVLANGKRVKMQEGDLLSLNGEYIPKSASNTVPPADATASMLPTGGGTTPKSVPVVASVNSTPTPAPTAPAPVATATATPSFTYRAETPVNGKLRGVVELGASGFNMFIIRIDDKKNWKLEKSEFGNSLVMENMATEEDVRAGLKTYIGKMLDFGVPGRDIHFVVSSGAALSENTHRITKALQALKFVVTTVTPEREGALGLKAALPASYATTGFVLDMGSANSKISWYANGQPQVRDTFGSKYYEKNVDDATVAAAVKAKAAQIPATLRGTCFIIGGVPYELAKAVRQGQEPYTVLKTPTDYPQLSGAKIKSGLNIYQALADATGCKQFVFGYDTNFTIGYLLSL
;
A
#
# COMPACT_ATOMS: atom_id res chain seq x y z
N MET A 1 72.29 -5.65 -21.11
CA MET A 1 72.11 -5.03 -22.40
C MET A 1 70.86 -4.21 -22.39
N LYS A 2 70.88 -2.87 -22.05
CA LYS A 2 71.00 -1.75 -23.02
C LYS A 2 69.92 -1.86 -24.11
N PHE A 3 68.85 -0.99 -24.19
CA PHE A 3 68.83 0.46 -24.53
C PHE A 3 67.44 0.98 -24.12
N SER A 4 67.15 1.99 -23.39
CA SER A 4 67.27 3.46 -23.49
C SER A 4 66.54 4.15 -24.66
N ILE A 5 65.45 4.88 -24.31
CA ILE A 5 65.14 6.32 -24.43
C ILE A 5 64.50 6.79 -25.81
N PRO A 6 63.94 7.98 -25.89
CA PRO A 6 62.53 8.44 -25.70
C PRO A 6 62.01 9.18 -26.97
N PHE A 7 60.76 9.59 -27.02
CA PHE A 7 60.43 10.79 -27.84
C PHE A 7 59.16 11.50 -27.30
N ALA A 8 59.38 12.69 -26.83
CA ALA A 8 58.34 13.66 -26.57
C ALA A 8 57.93 14.36 -27.86
N TRP A 9 56.63 14.58 -28.08
CA TRP A 9 56.12 15.60 -28.98
C TRP A 9 54.95 16.33 -28.31
N LEU A 10 55.21 17.60 -28.07
CA LEU A 10 54.22 18.65 -27.84
C LEU A 10 53.38 18.84 -29.10
N LEU A 11 52.07 18.95 -28.94
CA LEU A 11 51.23 19.71 -29.88
C LEU A 11 50.09 20.36 -29.14
N SER A 12 50.21 21.69 -29.05
CA SER A 12 49.17 22.65 -28.68
C SER A 12 48.00 22.52 -29.68
N GLY A 13 46.78 22.39 -29.20
CA GLY A 13 45.58 22.37 -30.04
C GLY A 13 44.37 22.94 -29.35
N LEU A 14 44.20 24.26 -29.52
CA LEU A 14 43.00 25.06 -29.59
C LEU A 14 41.71 24.52 -28.92
N LEU A 15 41.37 25.12 -27.81
CA LEU A 15 40.03 25.09 -27.20
C LEU A 15 39.03 25.84 -28.11
N LEU A 16 38.25 25.08 -28.88
CA LEU A 16 36.99 25.57 -29.47
C LEU A 16 35.86 25.31 -28.49
N VAL A 17 35.52 26.33 -27.73
CA VAL A 17 34.27 26.38 -26.93
C VAL A 17 33.11 26.57 -27.91
N SER A 18 32.48 25.47 -28.34
CA SER A 18 31.18 25.54 -29.02
C SER A 18 30.08 25.77 -28.02
N ALA A 19 29.56 27.00 -27.97
CA ALA A 19 28.34 27.31 -27.26
C ALA A 19 27.17 26.53 -27.82
N VAL A 20 26.69 25.51 -27.09
CA VAL A 20 25.45 24.82 -27.39
C VAL A 20 24.29 25.75 -26.96
N PRO A 21 23.35 26.09 -27.85
CA PRO A 21 22.26 27.00 -27.50
C PRO A 21 21.41 26.40 -26.37
N GLN A 22 21.14 27.23 -25.36
CA GLN A 22 20.36 26.88 -24.14
C GLN A 22 19.00 26.21 -24.42
N ALA A 23 18.41 26.43 -25.59
CA ALA A 23 17.17 25.80 -26.01
C ALA A 23 17.29 24.29 -26.25
N ALA A 24 18.46 23.79 -26.67
CA ALA A 24 18.68 22.35 -26.87
C ALA A 24 18.88 21.62 -25.54
N ALA A 25 19.53 22.26 -24.57
CA ALA A 25 19.71 21.71 -23.22
C ALA A 25 18.38 21.64 -22.45
N GLN A 26 17.46 22.58 -22.68
CA GLN A 26 16.13 22.58 -22.07
C GLN A 26 15.20 21.51 -22.69
N LYS A 27 15.30 21.29 -24.02
CA LYS A 27 14.60 20.20 -24.69
C LYS A 27 15.11 18.82 -24.25
N GLN A 28 16.40 18.69 -24.01
CA GLN A 28 16.99 17.44 -23.50
C GLN A 28 16.64 17.17 -22.02
N LYS A 29 16.59 18.21 -21.18
CA LYS A 29 16.10 18.12 -19.79
C LYS A 29 14.61 17.75 -19.72
N ASN A 30 13.78 18.29 -20.59
CA ASN A 30 12.35 17.93 -20.65
C ASN A 30 12.14 16.52 -21.19
N LYS A 31 12.98 16.02 -22.12
CA LYS A 31 12.95 14.66 -22.62
C LYS A 31 13.41 13.65 -21.56
N ALA A 32 14.35 14.03 -20.69
CA ALA A 32 14.81 13.22 -19.57
C ALA A 32 13.79 13.18 -18.41
N ARG A 33 13.01 14.25 -18.21
CA ARG A 33 11.95 14.28 -17.17
C ARG A 33 10.71 13.45 -17.51
N THR A 34 10.35 13.31 -18.79
CA THR A 34 9.26 12.44 -19.25
C THR A 34 9.65 10.97 -19.34
N ALA A 35 10.93 10.64 -19.35
CA ALA A 35 11.41 9.26 -19.37
C ALA A 35 11.56 8.62 -17.98
N ALA A 36 11.29 9.37 -16.89
CA ALA A 36 11.61 8.95 -15.52
C ALA A 36 10.46 8.25 -14.77
N SER A 37 9.24 8.17 -15.30
CA SER A 37 8.16 7.36 -14.70
C SER A 37 7.76 6.23 -15.64
N GLY A 38 8.43 5.10 -15.51
CA GLY A 38 8.14 3.88 -16.27
C GLY A 38 6.85 3.15 -15.83
N LEU A 39 6.01 3.78 -15.01
CA LEU A 39 4.72 3.22 -14.63
C LEU A 39 3.69 3.50 -15.72
N PRO A 40 2.93 2.50 -16.18
CA PRO A 40 1.87 2.72 -17.15
C PRO A 40 0.75 3.58 -16.55
N TRP A 41 0.12 4.38 -17.39
CA TRP A 41 -1.08 5.15 -17.07
C TRP A 41 -2.06 5.12 -18.22
N PHE A 42 -3.32 5.38 -17.95
CA PHE A 42 -4.34 5.53 -18.97
C PHE A 42 -4.44 6.99 -19.41
N THR A 43 -4.55 7.20 -20.69
CA THR A 43 -4.78 8.53 -21.28
C THR A 43 -5.57 8.40 -22.58
N VAL A 44 -6.19 9.50 -23.01
CA VAL A 44 -6.80 9.57 -24.33
C VAL A 44 -5.83 10.26 -25.29
N ARG A 45 -5.52 9.60 -26.41
CA ARG A 45 -4.70 10.13 -27.50
C ARG A 45 -5.39 9.86 -28.84
N ASN A 46 -5.52 10.89 -29.66
CA ASN A 46 -6.19 10.79 -30.95
C ASN A 46 -7.58 10.16 -30.83
N LYS A 47 -8.34 10.55 -29.81
CA LYS A 47 -9.67 10.03 -29.50
C LYS A 47 -9.71 8.51 -29.19
N ILE A 48 -8.60 7.93 -28.80
CA ILE A 48 -8.49 6.52 -28.39
C ILE A 48 -7.96 6.48 -26.98
N LEU A 49 -8.60 5.67 -26.13
CA LEU A 49 -8.10 5.39 -24.79
C LEU A 49 -6.93 4.41 -24.90
N VAL A 50 -5.78 4.81 -24.40
CA VAL A 50 -4.54 4.03 -24.49
C VAL A 50 -3.94 3.82 -23.10
N VAL A 51 -3.23 2.71 -22.96
CA VAL A 51 -2.26 2.52 -21.86
C VAL A 51 -0.92 3.05 -22.35
N GLN A 52 -0.40 4.04 -21.66
CA GLN A 52 0.89 4.63 -21.96
C GLN A 52 1.95 4.05 -21.02
N THR A 53 2.99 3.43 -21.56
CA THR A 53 4.16 2.94 -20.81
C THR A 53 5.42 3.59 -21.40
N GLY A 54 6.03 4.48 -20.64
CA GLY A 54 7.15 5.28 -21.16
C GLY A 54 6.75 6.02 -22.45
N ASN A 55 7.40 5.70 -23.55
CA ASN A 55 7.12 6.31 -24.86
C ASN A 55 6.13 5.49 -25.73
N GLN A 56 5.71 4.31 -25.27
CA GLN A 56 4.78 3.45 -26.01
C GLN A 56 3.34 3.69 -25.56
N ALA A 57 2.42 3.82 -26.50
CA ALA A 57 0.99 3.91 -26.29
C ALA A 57 0.32 2.71 -26.94
N THR A 58 -0.35 1.88 -26.15
CA THR A 58 -1.09 0.71 -26.64
C THR A 58 -2.58 0.98 -26.48
N PRO A 59 -3.39 0.86 -27.54
CA PRO A 59 -4.84 1.00 -27.42
C PRO A 59 -5.41 0.03 -26.37
N LEU A 60 -6.34 0.54 -25.57
CA LEU A 60 -7.09 -0.29 -24.63
C LEU A 60 -8.29 -0.87 -25.37
N ASP A 61 -8.29 -2.16 -25.63
CA ASP A 61 -9.35 -2.89 -26.36
C ASP A 61 -10.40 -3.52 -25.43
N LYS A 62 -10.07 -3.70 -24.16
CA LYS A 62 -10.94 -4.30 -23.13
C LYS A 62 -11.05 -3.42 -21.89
N ASN A 63 -12.18 -3.56 -21.20
CA ASN A 63 -12.37 -2.87 -19.93
C ASN A 63 -11.38 -3.43 -18.87
N VAL A 64 -10.83 -2.53 -18.06
CA VAL A 64 -9.91 -2.88 -16.96
C VAL A 64 -10.49 -2.38 -15.66
N THR A 65 -10.47 -3.23 -14.62
CA THR A 65 -10.82 -2.82 -13.27
C THR A 65 -9.53 -2.66 -12.46
N LEU A 66 -9.31 -1.47 -11.94
CA LEU A 66 -8.16 -1.15 -11.10
C LEU A 66 -8.33 -1.76 -9.69
N PRO A 67 -7.24 -1.99 -8.94
CA PRO A 67 -7.29 -2.58 -7.60
C PRO A 67 -8.16 -1.82 -6.59
N ASN A 68 -8.33 -0.51 -6.79
CA ASN A 68 -9.17 0.36 -5.98
C ASN A 68 -10.66 0.34 -6.39
N GLY A 69 -11.06 -0.57 -7.30
CA GLY A 69 -12.44 -0.72 -7.77
C GLY A 69 -12.84 0.25 -8.88
N ILE A 70 -11.98 1.15 -9.34
CA ILE A 70 -12.22 1.99 -10.52
C ILE A 70 -12.20 1.11 -11.76
N ARG A 71 -13.26 1.18 -12.57
CA ARG A 71 -13.32 0.50 -13.86
C ARG A 71 -13.03 1.47 -14.99
N VAL A 72 -12.05 1.13 -15.81
CA VAL A 72 -11.69 1.85 -17.04
C VAL A 72 -12.42 1.19 -18.21
N GLU A 73 -13.28 1.92 -18.89
CA GLU A 73 -14.09 1.41 -19.98
C GLU A 73 -13.51 1.85 -21.32
N ALA A 74 -12.99 0.89 -22.07
CA ALA A 74 -12.29 1.12 -23.33
C ALA A 74 -13.18 1.80 -24.40
N GLN A 75 -14.38 1.26 -24.61
CA GLN A 75 -15.28 1.74 -25.67
C GLN A 75 -15.88 3.11 -25.37
N THR A 76 -16.23 3.37 -24.12
CA THR A 76 -16.84 4.66 -23.72
C THR A 76 -15.79 5.70 -23.34
N GLN A 77 -14.52 5.31 -23.25
CA GLN A 77 -13.41 6.15 -22.79
C GLN A 77 -13.73 6.81 -21.45
N SER A 78 -14.30 6.04 -20.54
CA SER A 78 -14.79 6.51 -19.25
C SER A 78 -14.15 5.74 -18.11
N ILE A 79 -14.05 6.39 -16.98
CA ILE A 79 -13.76 5.76 -15.71
C ILE A 79 -15.03 5.70 -14.88
N VAL A 80 -15.28 4.56 -14.27
CA VAL A 80 -16.36 4.37 -13.29
C VAL A 80 -15.72 4.25 -11.92
N LEU A 81 -15.95 5.25 -11.09
CA LEU A 81 -15.42 5.29 -9.72
C LEU A 81 -16.11 4.23 -8.86
N ALA A 82 -15.49 3.87 -7.72
CA ALA A 82 -16.03 2.87 -6.79
C ALA A 82 -17.45 3.20 -6.28
N ASN A 83 -17.82 4.48 -6.24
CA ASN A 83 -19.18 4.95 -5.90
C ASN A 83 -20.17 4.92 -7.08
N GLY A 84 -19.80 4.33 -8.22
CA GLY A 84 -20.63 4.24 -9.44
C GLY A 84 -20.62 5.49 -10.31
N LYS A 85 -20.01 6.60 -9.88
CA LYS A 85 -19.94 7.83 -10.69
C LYS A 85 -19.06 7.59 -11.93
N ARG A 86 -19.60 7.92 -13.09
CA ARG A 86 -18.90 7.83 -14.38
C ARG A 86 -18.27 9.18 -14.76
N VAL A 87 -17.01 9.16 -15.15
CA VAL A 87 -16.27 10.33 -15.65
C VAL A 87 -15.72 9.98 -17.03
N LYS A 88 -16.07 10.76 -18.04
CA LYS A 88 -15.52 10.60 -19.40
C LYS A 88 -14.15 11.23 -19.46
N MET A 89 -13.14 10.46 -19.87
CA MET A 89 -11.79 10.97 -20.08
C MET A 89 -11.70 11.78 -21.36
N GLN A 90 -10.96 12.87 -21.28
CA GLN A 90 -10.72 13.80 -22.40
C GLN A 90 -9.30 13.61 -22.96
N GLU A 91 -9.05 14.14 -24.14
CA GLU A 91 -7.74 14.14 -24.78
C GLU A 91 -6.68 14.75 -23.86
N GLY A 92 -5.71 13.94 -23.46
CA GLY A 92 -4.60 14.33 -22.58
C GLY A 92 -4.88 14.24 -21.08
N ASP A 93 -6.06 13.78 -20.66
CA ASP A 93 -6.31 13.40 -19.26
C ASP A 93 -5.42 12.21 -18.88
N LEU A 94 -5.06 12.12 -17.62
CA LEU A 94 -4.24 11.04 -17.08
C LEU A 94 -5.00 10.32 -15.96
N LEU A 95 -4.96 8.98 -15.98
CA LEU A 95 -5.40 8.15 -14.88
C LEU A 95 -4.27 7.20 -14.51
N SER A 96 -3.77 7.31 -13.30
CA SER A 96 -2.78 6.39 -12.77
C SER A 96 -3.40 5.03 -12.45
N LEU A 97 -2.57 4.01 -12.34
CA LEU A 97 -3.02 2.68 -11.91
C LEU A 97 -3.53 2.65 -10.47
N ASN A 98 -3.12 3.62 -9.65
CA ASN A 98 -3.63 3.81 -8.29
C ASN A 98 -5.02 4.49 -8.28
N GLY A 99 -5.53 4.87 -9.48
CA GLY A 99 -6.83 5.52 -9.62
C GLY A 99 -6.81 7.03 -9.41
N GLU A 100 -5.63 7.65 -9.41
CA GLU A 100 -5.52 9.10 -9.40
C GLU A 100 -5.84 9.64 -10.80
N TYR A 101 -6.90 10.43 -10.88
CA TYR A 101 -7.35 11.07 -12.13
C TYR A 101 -6.91 12.52 -12.16
N ILE A 102 -6.13 12.89 -13.16
CA ILE A 102 -5.61 14.24 -13.39
C ILE A 102 -6.16 14.76 -14.72
N PRO A 103 -7.12 15.69 -14.71
CA PRO A 103 -7.61 16.30 -15.92
C PRO A 103 -6.55 17.22 -16.54
N LYS A 104 -6.48 17.27 -17.87
CA LYS A 104 -5.53 18.12 -18.61
C LYS A 104 -5.58 19.59 -18.21
N SER A 105 -6.75 20.09 -17.85
CA SER A 105 -6.95 21.47 -17.37
C SER A 105 -6.24 21.77 -16.06
N ALA A 106 -5.90 20.74 -15.23
CA ALA A 106 -5.15 20.89 -13.98
C ALA A 106 -3.62 20.81 -14.19
N SER A 107 -3.16 20.49 -15.40
CA SER A 107 -1.75 20.22 -15.71
C SER A 107 -0.87 21.47 -15.82
N ASN A 108 -1.41 22.70 -15.67
CA ASN A 108 -0.63 23.92 -15.69
C ASN A 108 -0.04 24.32 -14.32
N THR A 109 -0.31 23.58 -13.28
CA THR A 109 0.35 23.74 -11.97
C THR A 109 1.22 22.51 -11.73
N VAL A 110 2.54 22.72 -11.65
CA VAL A 110 3.51 21.70 -11.24
C VAL A 110 3.19 21.33 -9.78
N PRO A 111 2.78 20.08 -9.47
CA PRO A 111 2.66 19.69 -8.08
C PRO A 111 4.06 19.53 -7.47
N PRO A 112 4.27 19.95 -6.22
CA PRO A 112 5.47 19.57 -5.50
C PRO A 112 5.53 18.05 -5.30
N ALA A 113 6.73 17.51 -5.16
CA ALA A 113 7.04 16.10 -5.12
C ALA A 113 6.58 15.33 -3.84
N ASP A 114 5.58 15.83 -3.14
CA ASP A 114 5.03 15.26 -1.90
C ASP A 114 3.52 15.50 -1.83
N ALA A 115 2.75 14.75 -2.63
CA ALA A 115 1.31 14.75 -2.48
C ALA A 115 0.75 13.32 -2.58
N THR A 116 0.98 12.53 -1.55
CA THR A 116 0.03 11.51 -1.09
C THR A 116 -0.99 12.20 -0.20
N ALA A 117 -1.97 12.86 -0.78
CA ALA A 117 -3.08 13.42 -0.01
C ALA A 117 -4.37 13.41 -0.83
N SER A 118 -5.26 12.54 -0.41
CA SER A 118 -6.70 12.75 -0.23
C SER A 118 -7.40 13.75 -1.15
N MET A 119 -8.17 13.27 -2.12
CA MET A 119 -9.30 14.02 -2.66
C MET A 119 -10.59 13.65 -1.90
N LEU A 120 -10.91 14.43 -0.88
CA LEU A 120 -12.27 14.62 -0.40
C LEU A 120 -12.89 15.81 -1.15
N PRO A 121 -14.16 15.74 -1.58
CA PRO A 121 -14.81 16.88 -2.20
C PRO A 121 -15.11 17.94 -1.14
N THR A 122 -14.49 19.12 -1.27
CA THR A 122 -14.92 20.33 -0.56
C THR A 122 -16.23 20.81 -1.16
N GLY A 123 -17.31 20.64 -0.40
CA GLY A 123 -18.59 21.26 -0.69
C GLY A 123 -18.48 22.78 -0.56
N GLY A 124 -18.74 23.49 -1.66
CA GLY A 124 -18.83 24.93 -1.69
C GLY A 124 -20.02 25.42 -0.85
N GLY A 125 -19.73 26.12 0.22
CA GLY A 125 -20.72 26.87 0.98
C GLY A 125 -21.09 28.14 0.27
N THR A 126 -22.30 28.24 -0.23
CA THR A 126 -22.93 29.50 -0.58
C THR A 126 -23.60 30.10 0.66
N THR A 127 -23.14 31.26 1.08
CA THR A 127 -23.79 32.10 2.10
C THR A 127 -25.17 32.56 1.62
N PRO A 128 -26.24 32.41 2.40
CA PRO A 128 -27.50 33.08 2.12
C PRO A 128 -27.51 34.48 2.70
N LYS A 129 -27.98 35.43 1.86
CA LYS A 129 -28.33 36.81 2.21
C LYS A 129 -29.46 36.82 3.22
N SER A 130 -29.32 37.68 4.21
CA SER A 130 -30.34 38.11 5.18
C SER A 130 -31.53 38.84 4.50
N VAL A 131 -32.76 38.49 4.89
CA VAL A 131 -33.98 39.28 4.67
C VAL A 131 -34.82 39.26 5.98
N PRO A 132 -35.57 40.32 6.29
CA PRO A 132 -35.86 40.69 7.68
C PRO A 132 -37.15 40.07 8.27
N VAL A 133 -37.17 40.12 9.58
CA VAL A 133 -38.20 39.72 10.53
C VAL A 133 -39.50 40.46 10.33
N VAL A 134 -40.65 39.75 10.36
CA VAL A 134 -41.93 40.28 10.80
C VAL A 134 -42.48 39.40 11.93
N ALA A 135 -42.74 40.02 13.03
CA ALA A 135 -43.32 39.42 14.23
C ALA A 135 -44.80 39.09 14.09
N SER A 136 -45.22 37.96 14.61
CA SER A 136 -46.60 37.78 15.05
C SER A 136 -46.63 36.90 16.32
N VAL A 137 -47.16 37.47 17.35
CA VAL A 137 -47.41 36.88 18.66
C VAL A 137 -48.62 35.92 18.61
N ASN A 138 -48.48 34.72 19.13
CA ASN A 138 -49.61 34.00 19.74
C ASN A 138 -49.07 33.09 20.87
N SER A 139 -49.53 33.42 22.05
CA SER A 139 -49.27 32.75 23.31
C SER A 139 -50.18 31.53 23.48
N THR A 140 -49.64 30.38 23.80
CA THR A 140 -50.37 29.26 24.40
C THR A 140 -49.41 28.46 25.33
N PRO A 141 -49.90 27.78 26.38
CA PRO A 141 -49.25 27.71 27.68
C PRO A 141 -48.14 26.66 27.78
N THR A 142 -47.20 26.97 28.67
CA THR A 142 -46.06 26.15 29.09
C THR A 142 -46.47 24.82 29.72
N PRO A 143 -45.94 23.68 29.25
CA PRO A 143 -45.87 22.45 30.02
C PRO A 143 -44.66 22.46 30.96
N ALA A 144 -44.81 21.84 32.11
CA ALA A 144 -43.83 21.71 33.18
C ALA A 144 -42.47 21.06 32.70
N PRO A 145 -41.37 21.34 33.42
CA PRO A 145 -40.04 20.84 33.01
C PRO A 145 -39.97 19.33 33.22
N THR A 146 -39.84 18.60 32.11
CA THR A 146 -39.47 17.20 32.10
C THR A 146 -37.98 17.08 32.45
N ALA A 147 -37.68 16.21 33.41
CA ALA A 147 -36.30 15.91 33.83
C ALA A 147 -35.42 15.57 32.64
N PRO A 148 -34.14 16.01 32.59
CA PRO A 148 -33.24 15.71 31.50
C PRO A 148 -33.01 14.20 31.41
N ALA A 149 -33.26 13.65 30.23
CA ALA A 149 -32.86 12.28 29.90
C ALA A 149 -31.35 12.08 30.16
N PRO A 150 -30.93 10.91 30.64
CA PRO A 150 -29.50 10.65 30.87
C PRO A 150 -28.74 10.86 29.57
N VAL A 151 -27.80 11.80 29.57
CA VAL A 151 -26.85 12.01 28.50
C VAL A 151 -26.11 10.70 28.31
N ALA A 152 -26.29 10.06 27.15
CA ALA A 152 -25.51 8.89 26.80
C ALA A 152 -24.02 9.29 26.86
N THR A 153 -23.33 8.75 27.84
CA THR A 153 -21.88 8.89 28.01
C THR A 153 -21.25 8.39 26.71
N ALA A 154 -20.67 9.28 25.93
CA ALA A 154 -19.90 8.90 24.76
C ALA A 154 -18.81 7.91 25.23
N THR A 155 -18.93 6.66 24.81
CA THR A 155 -17.97 5.63 25.13
C THR A 155 -16.64 6.09 24.52
N ALA A 156 -15.68 6.44 25.37
CA ALA A 156 -14.35 6.87 24.94
C ALA A 156 -13.76 5.78 24.01
N THR A 157 -13.37 6.16 22.82
CA THR A 157 -12.70 5.25 21.89
C THR A 157 -11.47 4.69 22.59
N PRO A 158 -11.28 3.36 22.64
CA PRO A 158 -10.12 2.78 23.32
C PRO A 158 -8.83 3.34 22.74
N SER A 159 -8.04 4.01 23.54
CA SER A 159 -6.75 4.53 23.11
C SER A 159 -5.70 3.42 23.19
N PHE A 160 -4.88 3.29 22.14
CA PHE A 160 -3.72 2.39 22.13
C PHE A 160 -2.46 3.23 22.33
N THR A 161 -1.79 3.05 23.45
CA THR A 161 -0.72 3.95 23.91
C THR A 161 0.70 3.42 23.67
N TYR A 162 0.84 2.19 23.13
CA TYR A 162 2.16 1.63 22.84
C TYR A 162 2.96 2.52 21.90
N ARG A 163 4.25 2.68 22.21
CA ARG A 163 5.25 3.35 21.37
C ARG A 163 6.44 2.39 21.20
N ALA A 164 6.85 2.17 19.96
CA ALA A 164 8.05 1.42 19.66
C ALA A 164 9.30 2.21 20.05
N GLU A 165 10.34 1.50 20.51
CA GLU A 165 11.63 2.12 20.77
C GLU A 165 12.29 2.57 19.47
N THR A 166 12.89 3.77 19.49
CA THR A 166 13.58 4.33 18.34
C THR A 166 14.99 3.71 18.23
N PRO A 167 15.43 3.27 17.03
CA PRO A 167 16.75 2.71 16.83
C PRO A 167 17.85 3.75 17.06
N VAL A 168 18.94 3.33 17.71
CA VAL A 168 20.14 4.16 17.98
C VAL A 168 21.27 3.71 17.07
N ASN A 169 21.85 4.61 16.27
CA ASN A 169 22.95 4.32 15.31
C ASN A 169 22.61 3.17 14.34
N GLY A 170 21.34 3.03 13.99
CA GLY A 170 20.85 1.94 13.17
C GLY A 170 21.31 2.01 11.72
N LYS A 171 21.42 0.84 11.07
CA LYS A 171 21.76 0.67 9.65
C LYS A 171 20.48 0.66 8.80
N LEU A 172 20.58 1.18 7.57
CA LEU A 172 19.50 1.08 6.59
C LEU A 172 19.47 -0.31 5.97
N ARG A 173 18.27 -0.89 5.86
CA ARG A 173 17.98 -2.11 5.13
C ARG A 173 16.74 -1.90 4.28
N GLY A 174 16.74 -2.48 3.08
CA GLY A 174 15.64 -2.40 2.15
C GLY A 174 15.09 -3.77 1.78
N VAL A 175 13.79 -3.85 1.56
CA VAL A 175 13.14 -5.06 1.05
C VAL A 175 12.05 -4.71 0.06
N VAL A 176 11.93 -5.51 -1.00
CA VAL A 176 10.78 -5.54 -1.88
C VAL A 176 10.01 -6.83 -1.63
N GLU A 177 8.77 -6.68 -1.22
CA GLU A 177 7.80 -7.77 -1.20
C GLU A 177 7.30 -8.04 -2.63
N LEU A 178 7.38 -9.28 -3.06
CA LEU A 178 6.71 -9.80 -4.25
C LEU A 178 5.43 -10.48 -3.78
N GLY A 179 4.35 -9.70 -3.69
CA GLY A 179 3.05 -10.13 -3.17
C GLY A 179 2.08 -10.57 -4.26
N ALA A 180 1.03 -11.30 -3.87
CA ALA A 180 -0.03 -11.75 -4.80
C ALA A 180 -0.87 -10.58 -5.39
N SER A 181 -0.76 -9.38 -4.84
CA SER A 181 -1.47 -8.18 -5.32
C SER A 181 -0.54 -7.07 -5.80
N GLY A 182 0.77 -7.32 -5.90
CA GLY A 182 1.74 -6.33 -6.36
C GLY A 182 3.03 -6.33 -5.56
N PHE A 183 3.88 -5.34 -5.82
CA PHE A 183 5.15 -5.16 -5.15
C PHE A 183 5.04 -4.06 -4.11
N ASN A 184 5.63 -4.29 -2.95
CA ASN A 184 5.72 -3.30 -1.89
C ASN A 184 7.19 -3.13 -1.50
N MET A 185 7.66 -1.88 -1.42
CA MET A 185 9.02 -1.57 -1.00
C MET A 185 9.00 -0.99 0.42
N PHE A 186 9.90 -1.47 1.26
CA PHE A 186 10.11 -0.93 2.59
C PHE A 186 11.59 -0.67 2.82
N ILE A 187 11.91 0.48 3.40
CA ILE A 187 13.24 0.83 3.90
C ILE A 187 13.11 1.06 5.39
N ILE A 188 13.86 0.31 6.18
CA ILE A 188 13.90 0.47 7.62
C ILE A 188 15.29 0.87 8.10
N ARG A 189 15.34 1.57 9.24
CA ARG A 189 16.54 1.72 10.04
C ARG A 189 16.46 0.73 11.21
N ILE A 190 17.48 -0.06 11.42
CA ILE A 190 17.53 -1.09 12.46
C ILE A 190 18.84 -1.01 13.21
N ASP A 191 18.80 -1.03 14.55
CA ASP A 191 19.97 -1.08 15.43
C ASP A 191 20.35 -2.51 15.85
N ASP A 192 21.43 -2.65 16.58
CA ASP A 192 21.93 -3.95 17.03
C ASP A 192 21.01 -4.63 18.07
N LYS A 193 20.16 -3.85 18.76
CA LYS A 193 19.13 -4.36 19.68
C LYS A 193 17.84 -4.77 18.96
N LYS A 194 17.81 -4.66 17.62
CA LYS A 194 16.64 -4.89 16.77
C LYS A 194 15.49 -3.89 16.98
N ASN A 195 15.76 -2.74 17.61
CA ASN A 195 14.85 -1.61 17.51
C ASN A 195 14.88 -1.11 16.07
N TRP A 196 13.72 -0.77 15.54
CA TRP A 196 13.63 -0.38 14.15
C TRP A 196 12.59 0.72 13.94
N LYS A 197 12.75 1.42 12.82
CA LYS A 197 11.81 2.45 12.35
C LYS A 197 11.65 2.33 10.84
N LEU A 198 10.42 2.46 10.36
CA LEU A 198 10.15 2.61 8.94
C LEU A 198 10.61 4.02 8.49
N GLU A 199 11.51 4.06 7.53
CA GLU A 199 12.00 5.31 6.94
C GLU A 199 11.27 5.63 5.64
N LYS A 200 10.89 4.61 4.86
CA LYS A 200 10.15 4.77 3.62
C LYS A 200 9.37 3.50 3.27
N SER A 201 8.16 3.69 2.79
CA SER A 201 7.38 2.64 2.14
C SER A 201 6.84 3.12 0.80
N GLU A 202 6.68 2.20 -0.14
CA GLU A 202 6.06 2.46 -1.44
C GLU A 202 5.28 1.22 -1.86
N PHE A 203 4.01 1.41 -2.16
CA PHE A 203 3.11 0.34 -2.59
C PHE A 203 2.98 0.40 -4.10
N GLY A 204 3.40 -0.67 -4.76
CA GLY A 204 3.37 -0.80 -6.21
C GLY A 204 2.16 -1.56 -6.71
N ASN A 205 1.93 -1.48 -8.01
CA ASN A 205 0.74 -2.03 -8.65
C ASN A 205 0.87 -3.50 -9.02
N SER A 206 -0.28 -4.19 -9.03
CA SER A 206 -0.42 -5.60 -9.39
C SER A 206 -0.31 -5.89 -10.90
N LEU A 207 -0.23 -4.91 -11.78
CA LEU A 207 -0.19 -5.13 -13.24
C LEU A 207 0.90 -6.09 -13.70
N VAL A 208 1.99 -6.15 -12.96
CA VAL A 208 3.07 -7.11 -13.19
C VAL A 208 2.63 -8.54 -12.89
N MET A 209 1.70 -8.72 -11.95
CA MET A 209 1.19 -10.02 -11.53
C MET A 209 0.00 -10.49 -12.40
N GLU A 210 -0.68 -9.59 -13.11
CA GLU A 210 -1.89 -9.87 -13.88
C GLU A 210 -1.64 -10.15 -15.38
N ASN A 211 -0.44 -10.58 -15.77
CA ASN A 211 -0.05 -10.88 -17.17
C ASN A 211 -0.09 -9.68 -18.15
N MET A 212 -0.12 -8.46 -17.65
CA MET A 212 -0.18 -7.25 -18.49
C MET A 212 1.19 -6.61 -18.74
N ALA A 213 2.24 -7.09 -18.07
CA ALA A 213 3.59 -6.57 -18.22
C ALA A 213 4.50 -7.58 -18.93
N THR A 214 5.34 -7.08 -19.84
CA THR A 214 6.42 -7.86 -20.43
C THR A 214 7.55 -8.08 -19.41
N GLU A 215 8.45 -9.02 -19.66
CA GLU A 215 9.64 -9.24 -18.83
C GLU A 215 10.47 -7.95 -18.70
N GLU A 216 10.47 -7.11 -19.73
CA GLU A 216 11.20 -5.85 -19.78
C GLU A 216 10.56 -4.80 -18.85
N ASP A 217 9.23 -4.72 -18.81
CA ASP A 217 8.49 -3.85 -17.87
C ASP A 217 8.77 -4.24 -16.41
N VAL A 218 8.81 -5.54 -16.12
CA VAL A 218 9.18 -6.07 -14.82
C VAL A 218 10.60 -5.65 -14.43
N ARG A 219 11.57 -5.83 -15.33
CA ARG A 219 12.96 -5.43 -15.10
C ARG A 219 13.09 -3.93 -14.89
N ALA A 220 12.37 -3.12 -15.65
CA ALA A 220 12.37 -1.67 -15.50
C ALA A 220 11.79 -1.24 -14.17
N GLY A 221 10.66 -1.82 -13.75
CA GLY A 221 10.04 -1.57 -12.45
C GLY A 221 10.97 -1.95 -11.29
N LEU A 222 11.57 -3.14 -11.33
CA LEU A 222 12.51 -3.60 -10.30
C LEU A 222 13.76 -2.71 -10.22
N LYS A 223 14.33 -2.31 -11.36
CA LYS A 223 15.44 -1.33 -11.38
C LYS A 223 15.05 -0.01 -10.73
N THR A 224 13.81 0.43 -10.90
CA THR A 224 13.30 1.64 -10.26
C THR A 224 13.27 1.49 -8.73
N TYR A 225 12.78 0.37 -8.19
CA TYR A 225 12.80 0.13 -6.73
C TYR A 225 14.23 0.03 -6.19
N ILE A 226 15.11 -0.69 -6.90
CA ILE A 226 16.52 -0.79 -6.53
C ILE A 226 17.18 0.60 -6.53
N GLY A 227 16.98 1.38 -7.58
CA GLY A 227 17.48 2.75 -7.68
C GLY A 227 17.01 3.62 -6.51
N LYS A 228 15.71 3.61 -6.21
CA LYS A 228 15.14 4.35 -5.07
C LYS A 228 15.75 3.95 -3.72
N MET A 229 16.07 2.68 -3.51
CA MET A 229 16.71 2.22 -2.28
C MET A 229 18.17 2.66 -2.21
N LEU A 230 18.91 2.55 -3.31
CA LEU A 230 20.30 3.03 -3.40
C LEU A 230 20.39 4.53 -3.20
N ASP A 231 19.50 5.32 -3.85
CA ASP A 231 19.42 6.77 -3.73
C ASP A 231 19.05 7.20 -2.29
N PHE A 232 18.28 6.38 -1.57
CA PHE A 232 17.96 6.59 -0.16
C PHE A 232 19.16 6.28 0.77
N GLY A 233 20.19 5.61 0.25
CA GLY A 233 21.40 5.24 1.00
C GLY A 233 21.41 3.81 1.52
N VAL A 234 20.52 2.93 1.06
CA VAL A 234 20.57 1.48 1.39
C VAL A 234 21.73 0.86 0.63
N PRO A 235 22.71 0.21 1.30
CA PRO A 235 23.77 -0.50 0.60
C PRO A 235 23.21 -1.64 -0.27
N GLY A 236 23.76 -1.85 -1.47
CA GLY A 236 23.24 -2.87 -2.39
C GLY A 236 23.16 -4.29 -1.80
N ARG A 237 24.09 -4.66 -0.90
CA ARG A 237 24.07 -5.93 -0.17
C ARG A 237 22.93 -6.06 0.87
N ASP A 238 22.35 -4.93 1.28
CA ASP A 238 21.26 -4.85 2.25
C ASP A 238 19.90 -4.64 1.56
N ILE A 239 19.83 -4.84 0.24
CA ILE A 239 18.60 -4.86 -0.56
C ILE A 239 18.16 -6.32 -0.76
N HIS A 240 16.98 -6.65 -0.31
CA HIS A 240 16.42 -8.00 -0.33
C HIS A 240 15.11 -8.04 -1.11
N PHE A 241 14.80 -9.23 -1.67
CA PHE A 241 13.53 -9.50 -2.32
C PHE A 241 12.89 -10.70 -1.64
N VAL A 242 11.63 -10.56 -1.23
CA VAL A 242 10.91 -11.61 -0.52
C VAL A 242 9.61 -11.91 -1.24
N VAL A 243 9.46 -13.16 -1.67
CA VAL A 243 8.25 -13.67 -2.33
C VAL A 243 7.31 -14.18 -1.26
N SER A 244 6.10 -13.61 -1.18
CA SER A 244 5.07 -14.07 -0.25
C SER A 244 4.59 -15.49 -0.63
N SER A 245 4.11 -16.25 0.34
CA SER A 245 3.61 -17.60 0.09
C SER A 245 2.45 -17.64 -0.90
N GLY A 246 1.60 -16.62 -0.89
CA GLY A 246 0.50 -16.49 -1.83
C GLY A 246 0.93 -16.16 -3.26
N ALA A 247 2.05 -15.47 -3.44
CA ALA A 247 2.61 -15.14 -4.76
C ALA A 247 3.48 -16.27 -5.32
N ALA A 248 4.03 -17.13 -4.47
CA ALA A 248 4.96 -18.20 -4.86
C ALA A 248 4.39 -19.19 -5.88
N LEU A 249 3.06 -19.31 -5.96
CA LEU A 249 2.37 -20.19 -6.90
C LEU A 249 2.19 -19.57 -8.31
N SER A 250 2.54 -18.30 -8.49
CA SER A 250 2.37 -17.60 -9.76
C SER A 250 3.55 -17.82 -10.70
N GLU A 251 3.28 -18.20 -11.94
CA GLU A 251 4.26 -18.33 -13.01
C GLU A 251 5.07 -17.04 -13.22
N ASN A 252 4.38 -15.89 -13.14
CA ASN A 252 5.05 -14.59 -13.28
C ASN A 252 6.03 -14.33 -12.15
N THR A 253 5.71 -14.73 -10.93
CA THR A 253 6.62 -14.61 -9.79
C THR A 253 7.88 -15.45 -10.01
N HIS A 254 7.77 -16.64 -10.60
CA HIS A 254 8.92 -17.46 -10.94
C HIS A 254 9.83 -16.79 -11.97
N ARG A 255 9.28 -16.16 -13.02
CA ARG A 255 10.05 -15.40 -14.01
C ARG A 255 10.78 -14.21 -13.38
N ILE A 256 10.09 -13.45 -12.54
CA ILE A 256 10.67 -12.33 -11.81
C ILE A 256 11.80 -12.78 -10.91
N THR A 257 11.59 -13.85 -10.16
CA THR A 257 12.60 -14.44 -9.27
C THR A 257 13.86 -14.82 -10.05
N LYS A 258 13.73 -15.49 -11.20
CA LYS A 258 14.86 -15.83 -12.09
C LYS A 258 15.59 -14.58 -12.59
N ALA A 259 14.84 -13.54 -13.00
CA ALA A 259 15.45 -12.29 -13.47
C ALA A 259 16.26 -11.59 -12.38
N LEU A 260 15.74 -11.53 -11.13
CA LEU A 260 16.45 -10.96 -9.99
C LEU A 260 17.70 -11.77 -9.61
N GLN A 261 17.60 -13.09 -9.59
CA GLN A 261 18.74 -13.98 -9.32
C GLN A 261 19.82 -13.85 -10.38
N ALA A 262 19.47 -13.69 -11.66
CA ALA A 262 20.43 -13.40 -12.73
C ALA A 262 21.17 -12.06 -12.51
N LEU A 263 20.52 -11.08 -11.88
CA LEU A 263 21.12 -9.81 -11.46
C LEU A 263 21.87 -9.90 -10.11
N LYS A 264 22.06 -11.12 -9.56
CA LYS A 264 22.76 -11.40 -8.30
C LYS A 264 22.09 -10.83 -7.05
N PHE A 265 20.78 -10.56 -7.09
CA PHE A 265 20.04 -10.21 -5.89
C PHE A 265 19.62 -11.44 -5.09
N VAL A 266 19.58 -11.27 -3.77
CA VAL A 266 19.04 -12.28 -2.86
C VAL A 266 17.53 -12.26 -2.94
N VAL A 267 16.93 -13.38 -3.39
CA VAL A 267 15.49 -13.58 -3.45
C VAL A 267 15.11 -14.74 -2.55
N THR A 268 14.26 -14.48 -1.56
CA THR A 268 13.82 -15.48 -0.59
C THR A 268 12.33 -15.73 -0.80
N THR A 269 11.94 -16.97 -1.13
CA THR A 269 10.54 -17.40 -1.13
C THR A 269 10.20 -17.95 0.24
N VAL A 270 9.08 -17.52 0.82
CA VAL A 270 8.63 -17.97 2.14
C VAL A 270 7.45 -18.94 2.02
N THR A 271 7.39 -19.91 2.95
CA THR A 271 6.20 -20.74 3.16
C THR A 271 5.15 -19.97 3.97
N PRO A 272 3.86 -20.40 4.00
CA PRO A 272 2.85 -19.76 4.85
C PRO A 272 3.26 -19.68 6.32
N GLU A 273 3.87 -20.73 6.86
CA GLU A 273 4.35 -20.78 8.24
C GLU A 273 5.47 -19.77 8.49
N ARG A 274 6.42 -19.68 7.57
CA ARG A 274 7.52 -18.70 7.67
C ARG A 274 7.01 -17.28 7.55
N GLU A 275 6.10 -17.02 6.62
CA GLU A 275 5.47 -15.71 6.42
C GLU A 275 4.72 -15.27 7.69
N GLY A 276 3.88 -16.15 8.27
CA GLY A 276 3.18 -15.87 9.52
C GLY A 276 4.12 -15.62 10.71
N ALA A 277 5.21 -16.39 10.83
CA ALA A 277 6.21 -16.18 11.87
C ALA A 277 6.96 -14.84 11.71
N LEU A 278 7.21 -14.41 10.47
CA LEU A 278 7.81 -13.11 10.17
C LEU A 278 6.81 -11.97 10.44
N GLY A 279 5.54 -12.14 10.06
CA GLY A 279 4.46 -11.20 10.37
C GLY A 279 4.30 -11.03 11.89
N LEU A 280 4.31 -12.13 12.63
CA LEU A 280 4.28 -12.12 14.10
C LEU A 280 5.45 -11.32 14.68
N LYS A 281 6.66 -11.54 14.17
CA LYS A 281 7.88 -10.83 14.61
C LYS A 281 7.83 -9.32 14.35
N ALA A 282 7.22 -8.91 13.24
CA ALA A 282 7.11 -7.51 12.87
C ALA A 282 5.99 -6.78 13.60
N ALA A 283 4.84 -7.45 13.79
CA ALA A 283 3.61 -6.79 14.21
C ALA A 283 3.32 -6.90 15.70
N LEU A 284 3.79 -7.96 16.39
CA LEU A 284 3.50 -8.15 17.80
C LEU A 284 4.60 -7.51 18.67
N PRO A 285 4.31 -6.41 19.41
CA PRO A 285 5.25 -5.86 20.36
C PRO A 285 5.59 -6.86 21.47
N ALA A 286 6.83 -6.86 21.95
CA ALA A 286 7.29 -7.79 22.98
C ALA A 286 6.43 -7.76 24.25
N SER A 287 5.91 -6.59 24.63
CA SER A 287 5.01 -6.42 25.78
C SER A 287 3.66 -7.13 25.62
N TYR A 288 3.27 -7.52 24.41
CA TYR A 288 2.05 -8.25 24.11
C TYR A 288 2.29 -9.74 23.82
N ALA A 289 3.52 -10.23 23.93
CA ALA A 289 3.86 -11.61 23.59
C ALA A 289 3.08 -12.67 24.39
N THR A 290 2.59 -12.32 25.59
CA THR A 290 1.81 -13.19 26.48
C THR A 290 0.32 -12.91 26.50
N THR A 291 -0.15 -11.88 25.79
CA THR A 291 -1.56 -11.46 25.82
C THR A 291 -2.15 -11.17 24.43
N GLY A 292 -1.33 -11.23 23.39
CA GLY A 292 -1.71 -10.87 22.03
C GLY A 292 -1.39 -11.93 20.98
N PHE A 293 -1.98 -11.74 19.82
CA PHE A 293 -1.74 -12.55 18.63
C PHE A 293 -1.81 -11.65 17.37
N VAL A 294 -1.45 -12.19 16.23
CA VAL A 294 -1.44 -11.44 14.95
C VAL A 294 -2.35 -12.11 13.93
N LEU A 295 -3.09 -11.30 13.18
CA LEU A 295 -3.69 -11.68 11.90
C LEU A 295 -2.98 -10.91 10.79
N ASP A 296 -2.26 -11.61 9.92
CA ASP A 296 -1.79 -11.08 8.64
C ASP A 296 -2.79 -11.45 7.54
N MET A 297 -3.61 -10.47 7.14
CA MET A 297 -4.66 -10.66 6.15
C MET A 297 -4.14 -10.37 4.74
N GLY A 298 -3.55 -11.38 4.12
CA GLY A 298 -3.12 -11.31 2.73
C GLY A 298 -4.28 -11.41 1.73
N SER A 299 -4.00 -11.16 0.45
CA SER A 299 -4.97 -11.32 -0.62
C SER A 299 -5.25 -12.78 -0.96
N ALA A 300 -4.21 -13.60 -1.11
CA ALA A 300 -4.33 -15.01 -1.48
C ALA A 300 -4.62 -15.91 -0.28
N ASN A 301 -3.97 -15.67 0.84
CA ASN A 301 -4.13 -16.38 2.11
C ASN A 301 -3.90 -15.43 3.29
N SER A 302 -4.39 -15.81 4.47
CA SER A 302 -4.19 -15.09 5.73
C SER A 302 -3.51 -16.00 6.74
N LYS A 303 -2.73 -15.43 7.66
CA LYS A 303 -2.02 -16.15 8.70
C LYS A 303 -2.44 -15.64 10.07
N ILE A 304 -2.88 -16.55 10.91
CA ILE A 304 -3.15 -16.32 12.34
C ILE A 304 -1.94 -16.84 13.10
N SER A 305 -1.26 -16.00 13.87
CA SER A 305 0.00 -16.38 14.52
C SER A 305 0.12 -15.83 15.95
N TRP A 306 0.80 -16.60 16.80
CA TRP A 306 1.05 -16.26 18.20
C TRP A 306 2.31 -16.95 18.72
N TYR A 307 2.81 -16.55 19.87
CA TYR A 307 3.90 -17.27 20.55
C TYR A 307 3.35 -18.31 21.53
N ALA A 308 3.87 -19.55 21.48
CA ALA A 308 3.68 -20.57 22.49
C ALA A 308 5.06 -21.07 22.91
N ASN A 309 5.37 -20.98 24.19
CA ASN A 309 6.70 -21.35 24.74
C ASN A 309 7.86 -20.67 23.98
N GLY A 310 7.70 -19.39 23.63
CA GLY A 310 8.70 -18.62 22.88
C GLY A 310 8.82 -18.99 21.40
N GLN A 311 8.07 -19.98 20.91
CA GLN A 311 8.08 -20.40 19.51
C GLN A 311 6.84 -19.90 18.76
N PRO A 312 6.98 -19.42 17.51
CA PRO A 312 5.85 -18.99 16.72
C PRO A 312 4.96 -20.18 16.33
N GLN A 313 3.68 -20.01 16.56
CA GLN A 313 2.63 -20.88 16.04
C GLN A 313 1.93 -20.14 14.92
N VAL A 314 1.68 -20.80 13.80
CA VAL A 314 1.06 -20.19 12.61
C VAL A 314 -0.06 -21.09 12.11
N ARG A 315 -1.18 -20.48 11.71
CA ARG A 315 -2.30 -21.15 11.04
C ARG A 315 -2.64 -20.41 9.79
N ASP A 316 -2.47 -21.08 8.66
CA ASP A 316 -2.86 -20.55 7.35
C ASP A 316 -4.35 -20.75 7.10
N THR A 317 -4.98 -19.76 6.46
CA THR A 317 -6.39 -19.76 6.10
C THR A 317 -6.64 -18.89 4.86
N PHE A 318 -7.90 -18.70 4.47
CA PHE A 318 -8.30 -17.95 3.29
C PHE A 318 -7.83 -16.48 3.35
N GLY A 319 -7.41 -15.95 2.20
CA GLY A 319 -7.12 -14.53 2.02
C GLY A 319 -8.34 -13.73 1.56
N SER A 320 -8.22 -12.40 1.57
CA SER A 320 -9.32 -11.46 1.27
C SER A 320 -9.82 -11.50 -0.19
N LYS A 321 -9.17 -12.26 -1.08
CA LYS A 321 -9.61 -12.49 -2.46
C LYS A 321 -10.22 -13.89 -2.69
N TYR A 322 -10.71 -14.56 -1.66
CA TYR A 322 -11.31 -15.89 -1.80
C TYR A 322 -12.51 -15.93 -2.76
N TYR A 323 -13.22 -14.83 -2.92
CA TYR A 323 -14.31 -14.70 -3.89
C TYR A 323 -13.86 -14.95 -5.34
N GLU A 324 -12.60 -14.67 -5.69
CA GLU A 324 -12.05 -14.96 -7.02
C GLU A 324 -11.96 -16.48 -7.30
N LYS A 325 -12.03 -17.31 -6.24
CA LYS A 325 -12.03 -18.78 -6.30
C LYS A 325 -13.43 -19.36 -6.11
N ASN A 326 -14.48 -18.54 -6.14
CA ASN A 326 -15.88 -18.95 -5.93
C ASN A 326 -16.11 -19.67 -4.58
N VAL A 327 -15.34 -19.34 -3.54
CA VAL A 327 -15.57 -19.84 -2.19
C VAL A 327 -16.58 -18.94 -1.50
N ASP A 328 -17.59 -19.50 -0.85
CA ASP A 328 -18.62 -18.75 -0.15
C ASP A 328 -18.17 -18.23 1.22
N ASP A 329 -18.85 -17.17 1.69
CA ASP A 329 -18.54 -16.48 2.94
C ASP A 329 -18.65 -17.42 4.17
N ALA A 330 -19.60 -18.36 4.18
CA ALA A 330 -19.82 -19.28 5.31
C ALA A 330 -18.69 -20.30 5.44
N THR A 331 -18.25 -20.86 4.33
CA THR A 331 -17.09 -21.78 4.27
C THR A 331 -15.84 -21.11 4.80
N VAL A 332 -15.58 -19.87 4.38
CA VAL A 332 -14.42 -19.10 4.86
C VAL A 332 -14.54 -18.78 6.34
N ALA A 333 -15.70 -18.32 6.79
CA ALA A 333 -15.93 -18.03 8.20
C ALA A 333 -15.72 -19.27 9.09
N ALA A 334 -16.22 -20.43 8.68
CA ALA A 334 -16.02 -21.70 9.40
C ALA A 334 -14.53 -22.07 9.49
N ALA A 335 -13.78 -21.95 8.39
CA ALA A 335 -12.35 -22.23 8.37
C ALA A 335 -11.55 -21.28 9.26
N VAL A 336 -11.85 -19.97 9.22
CA VAL A 336 -11.21 -18.97 10.09
C VAL A 336 -11.51 -19.28 11.56
N LYS A 337 -12.77 -19.54 11.92
CA LYS A 337 -13.19 -19.89 13.30
C LYS A 337 -12.45 -21.12 13.81
N ALA A 338 -12.34 -22.17 13.00
CA ALA A 338 -11.62 -23.40 13.36
C ALA A 338 -10.12 -23.15 13.64
N LYS A 339 -9.47 -22.28 12.90
CA LYS A 339 -8.06 -21.90 13.13
C LYS A 339 -7.91 -20.98 14.33
N ALA A 340 -8.79 -19.99 14.47
CA ALA A 340 -8.79 -19.03 15.57
C ALA A 340 -9.07 -19.69 16.93
N ALA A 341 -9.90 -20.73 16.98
CA ALA A 341 -10.18 -21.48 18.20
C ALA A 341 -8.92 -22.12 18.84
N GLN A 342 -7.84 -22.32 18.05
CA GLN A 342 -6.57 -22.86 18.53
C GLN A 342 -5.70 -21.83 19.27
N ILE A 343 -6.04 -20.56 19.23
CA ILE A 343 -5.34 -19.52 20.00
C ILE A 343 -5.64 -19.73 21.49
N PRO A 344 -4.63 -19.84 22.36
CA PRO A 344 -4.85 -19.91 23.81
C PRO A 344 -5.70 -18.74 24.32
N ALA A 345 -6.62 -19.00 25.25
CA ALA A 345 -7.51 -17.97 25.76
C ALA A 345 -6.78 -16.75 26.36
N THR A 346 -5.63 -16.99 26.99
CA THR A 346 -4.76 -15.96 27.57
C THR A 346 -4.19 -14.98 26.53
N LEU A 347 -4.07 -15.40 25.28
CA LEU A 347 -3.53 -14.58 24.18
C LEU A 347 -4.60 -13.79 23.40
N ARG A 348 -5.88 -13.94 23.75
CA ARG A 348 -6.99 -13.30 23.00
C ARG A 348 -7.29 -11.87 23.44
N GLY A 349 -6.42 -11.24 24.21
CA GLY A 349 -6.63 -9.88 24.73
C GLY A 349 -6.56 -8.82 23.62
N THR A 350 -5.53 -8.89 22.78
CA THR A 350 -5.30 -7.93 21.67
C THR A 350 -4.88 -8.67 20.40
N CYS A 351 -5.54 -8.35 19.29
CA CYS A 351 -5.13 -8.78 17.97
C CYS A 351 -4.41 -7.66 17.24
N PHE A 352 -3.16 -7.87 16.85
CA PHE A 352 -2.48 -7.00 15.91
C PHE A 352 -2.82 -7.47 14.51
N ILE A 353 -3.44 -6.60 13.72
CA ILE A 353 -3.95 -6.96 12.41
C ILE A 353 -3.22 -6.18 11.33
N ILE A 354 -2.68 -6.87 10.32
CA ILE A 354 -1.95 -6.28 9.20
C ILE A 354 -2.49 -6.77 7.86
N GLY A 355 -2.14 -6.08 6.79
CA GLY A 355 -2.58 -6.42 5.43
C GLY A 355 -3.42 -5.33 4.78
N GLY A 356 -3.74 -5.53 3.50
CA GLY A 356 -4.34 -4.47 2.69
C GLY A 356 -5.78 -4.11 3.09
N VAL A 357 -6.63 -5.06 3.45
CA VAL A 357 -7.99 -4.74 3.95
C VAL A 357 -7.91 -4.08 5.31
N PRO A 358 -7.20 -4.62 6.32
CA PRO A 358 -7.00 -3.92 7.59
C PRO A 358 -6.47 -2.49 7.45
N TYR A 359 -5.59 -2.22 6.48
CA TYR A 359 -5.14 -0.86 6.18
C TYR A 359 -6.29 0.07 5.78
N GLU A 360 -7.18 -0.36 4.88
CA GLU A 360 -8.34 0.44 4.47
C GLU A 360 -9.32 0.66 5.63
N LEU A 361 -9.51 -0.34 6.50
CA LEU A 361 -10.32 -0.20 7.71
C LEU A 361 -9.71 0.82 8.68
N ALA A 362 -8.41 0.71 8.93
CA ALA A 362 -7.68 1.63 9.80
C ALA A 362 -7.70 3.06 9.26
N LYS A 363 -7.44 3.24 7.97
CA LYS A 363 -7.49 4.54 7.28
C LYS A 363 -8.85 5.22 7.42
N ALA A 364 -9.94 4.45 7.37
CA ALA A 364 -11.30 4.98 7.49
C ALA A 364 -11.63 5.54 8.89
N VAL A 365 -10.86 5.17 9.93
CA VAL A 365 -11.11 5.56 11.32
C VAL A 365 -9.93 6.27 11.99
N ARG A 366 -8.79 6.42 11.28
CA ARG A 366 -7.60 7.12 11.75
C ARG A 366 -7.91 8.59 12.03
N GLN A 367 -7.45 9.10 13.17
CA GLN A 367 -7.75 10.47 13.60
C GLN A 367 -6.58 11.44 13.40
N GLY A 368 -5.38 10.94 13.12
CA GLY A 368 -4.18 11.75 12.97
C GLY A 368 -3.06 11.01 12.28
N GLN A 369 -1.85 11.13 12.80
CA GLN A 369 -0.65 10.44 12.33
C GLN A 369 -0.18 9.39 13.35
N GLU A 370 -1.10 8.85 14.13
CA GLU A 370 -0.77 7.80 15.11
C GLU A 370 -0.18 6.57 14.39
N PRO A 371 0.87 5.94 14.98
CA PRO A 371 1.52 4.75 14.40
C PRO A 371 0.63 3.50 14.49
N TYR A 372 -0.37 3.53 15.37
CA TYR A 372 -1.32 2.45 15.57
C TYR A 372 -2.76 3.00 15.64
N THR A 373 -3.69 2.32 14.99
CA THR A 373 -5.12 2.64 15.07
C THR A 373 -5.90 1.44 15.59
N VAL A 374 -6.75 1.66 16.60
CA VAL A 374 -7.72 0.66 17.05
C VAL A 374 -8.86 0.61 16.04
N LEU A 375 -9.12 -0.57 15.51
CA LEU A 375 -10.21 -0.79 14.55
C LEU A 375 -11.56 -0.82 15.28
N LYS A 376 -12.58 -0.37 14.58
CA LYS A 376 -13.98 -0.57 14.98
C LYS A 376 -14.40 -2.03 14.76
N THR A 377 -15.60 -2.38 15.25
CA THR A 377 -16.16 -3.70 14.96
C THR A 377 -16.37 -3.91 13.45
N PRO A 378 -16.35 -5.13 12.94
CA PRO A 378 -16.47 -5.37 11.49
C PRO A 378 -17.73 -4.78 10.85
N THR A 379 -18.80 -4.59 11.61
CA THR A 379 -20.07 -4.02 11.17
C THR A 379 -20.07 -2.50 11.04
N ASP A 380 -19.05 -1.82 11.59
CA ASP A 380 -19.01 -0.36 11.71
C ASP A 380 -18.25 0.33 10.56
N TYR A 381 -18.23 -0.32 9.39
CA TYR A 381 -17.60 0.19 8.17
C TYR A 381 -18.57 0.30 6.97
N PRO A 382 -19.78 0.86 7.13
CA PRO A 382 -20.78 0.90 6.06
C PRO A 382 -20.32 1.76 4.85
N GLN A 383 -19.37 2.67 5.06
CA GLN A 383 -18.81 3.54 4.02
C GLN A 383 -17.83 2.81 3.08
N LEU A 384 -17.31 1.64 3.49
CA LEU A 384 -16.37 0.87 2.68
C LEU A 384 -17.11 -0.19 1.87
N SER A 385 -16.75 -0.33 0.60
CA SER A 385 -17.41 -1.21 -0.35
C SER A 385 -16.41 -1.96 -1.23
N GLY A 386 -16.92 -2.93 -2.00
CA GLY A 386 -16.13 -3.76 -2.90
C GLY A 386 -15.93 -5.18 -2.37
N ALA A 387 -15.79 -6.14 -3.29
CA ALA A 387 -15.73 -7.57 -2.97
C ALA A 387 -14.57 -7.90 -2.00
N LYS A 388 -13.40 -7.32 -2.21
CA LYS A 388 -12.22 -7.55 -1.37
C LYS A 388 -12.45 -7.05 0.07
N ILE A 389 -13.07 -5.88 0.24
CA ILE A 389 -13.41 -5.32 1.56
C ILE A 389 -14.43 -6.22 2.26
N LYS A 390 -15.53 -6.59 1.57
CA LYS A 390 -16.56 -7.49 2.10
C LYS A 390 -15.96 -8.81 2.58
N SER A 391 -15.13 -9.42 1.75
CA SER A 391 -14.44 -10.68 2.08
C SER A 391 -13.49 -10.53 3.27
N GLY A 392 -12.76 -9.44 3.35
CA GLY A 392 -11.89 -9.15 4.49
C GLY A 392 -12.67 -8.90 5.79
N LEU A 393 -13.81 -8.20 5.72
CA LEU A 393 -14.70 -8.02 6.85
C LEU A 393 -15.31 -9.34 7.34
N ASN A 394 -15.65 -10.28 6.43
CA ASN A 394 -16.08 -11.63 6.80
C ASN A 394 -15.00 -12.40 7.58
N ILE A 395 -13.73 -12.34 7.12
CA ILE A 395 -12.59 -12.94 7.83
C ILE A 395 -12.44 -12.29 9.22
N TYR A 396 -12.49 -10.97 9.28
CA TYR A 396 -12.36 -10.22 10.53
C TYR A 396 -13.47 -10.58 11.51
N GLN A 397 -14.74 -10.60 11.06
CA GLN A 397 -15.88 -10.98 11.88
C GLN A 397 -15.74 -12.41 12.43
N ALA A 398 -15.37 -13.37 11.56
CA ALA A 398 -15.19 -14.75 11.96
C ALA A 398 -14.08 -14.91 13.02
N LEU A 399 -12.98 -14.15 12.90
CA LEU A 399 -11.91 -14.14 13.89
C LEU A 399 -12.38 -13.52 15.21
N ALA A 400 -13.07 -12.38 15.17
CA ALA A 400 -13.59 -11.71 16.35
C ALA A 400 -14.56 -12.59 17.12
N ASP A 401 -15.49 -13.24 16.41
CA ASP A 401 -16.47 -14.19 16.99
C ASP A 401 -15.78 -15.36 17.70
N ALA A 402 -14.78 -15.97 17.04
CA ALA A 402 -14.13 -17.17 17.56
C ALA A 402 -13.21 -16.90 18.76
N THR A 403 -12.61 -15.71 18.79
CA THR A 403 -11.65 -15.35 19.84
C THR A 403 -12.28 -14.59 21.00
N GLY A 404 -13.39 -13.90 20.77
CA GLY A 404 -13.95 -12.92 21.70
C GLY A 404 -13.05 -11.71 21.92
N CYS A 405 -11.99 -11.53 21.09
CA CYS A 405 -11.06 -10.41 21.18
C CYS A 405 -11.81 -9.07 21.01
N LYS A 406 -11.55 -8.13 21.91
CA LYS A 406 -12.20 -6.82 21.92
C LYS A 406 -11.36 -5.70 21.34
N GLN A 407 -10.06 -5.92 21.19
CA GLN A 407 -9.13 -4.91 20.71
C GLN A 407 -8.36 -5.42 19.50
N PHE A 408 -8.64 -4.82 18.35
CA PHE A 408 -7.90 -5.06 17.10
C PHE A 408 -7.11 -3.81 16.77
N VAL A 409 -5.79 -3.96 16.59
CA VAL A 409 -4.87 -2.84 16.44
C VAL A 409 -4.15 -2.97 15.11
N PHE A 410 -4.26 -1.98 14.25
CA PHE A 410 -3.50 -1.88 13.01
C PHE A 410 -2.25 -1.04 13.22
N GLY A 411 -1.09 -1.58 12.84
CA GLY A 411 0.19 -0.86 12.81
C GLY A 411 0.56 -0.46 11.39
N TYR A 412 0.71 0.84 11.13
CA TYR A 412 0.98 1.36 9.78
C TYR A 412 2.35 0.98 9.25
N ASP A 413 3.32 0.78 10.14
CA ASP A 413 4.70 0.51 9.78
C ASP A 413 5.02 -0.99 9.71
N THR A 414 4.01 -1.87 9.80
CA THR A 414 4.22 -3.31 9.94
C THR A 414 3.90 -4.08 8.65
N ASN A 415 4.83 -4.98 8.29
CA ASN A 415 4.69 -5.94 7.20
C ASN A 415 5.57 -7.16 7.49
N PHE A 416 5.20 -8.35 7.01
CA PHE A 416 5.99 -9.56 7.25
C PHE A 416 7.42 -9.47 6.70
N THR A 417 7.65 -8.72 5.64
CA THR A 417 8.99 -8.52 5.07
C THR A 417 9.90 -7.69 5.97
N ILE A 418 9.32 -6.82 6.81
CA ILE A 418 10.07 -6.16 7.87
C ILE A 418 10.53 -7.19 8.90
N GLY A 419 9.67 -8.14 9.27
CA GLY A 419 10.06 -9.29 10.10
C GLY A 419 11.21 -10.11 9.50
N TYR A 420 11.25 -10.23 8.16
CA TYR A 420 12.39 -10.81 7.46
C TYR A 420 13.68 -9.99 7.71
N LEU A 421 13.66 -8.68 7.51
CA LEU A 421 14.80 -7.82 7.77
C LEU A 421 15.27 -7.87 9.24
N LEU A 422 14.33 -8.00 10.20
CA LEU A 422 14.61 -8.19 11.61
C LEU A 422 15.23 -9.55 11.93
N SER A 423 15.11 -10.54 11.05
CA SER A 423 15.66 -11.88 11.22
C SER A 423 17.09 -12.02 10.69
N LEU A 424 17.58 -11.04 9.95
CA LEU A 424 18.95 -10.92 9.47
C LEU A 424 19.83 -10.34 10.61
#